data_65f25f471eed37eb81bd193a84af237d
#
_entry.id   65f25f471eed37eb81bd193a84af237d
#
_cell.length_a   1.000
_cell.length_b   1.000
_cell.length_c   1.000
_cell.angle_alpha   90.00
_cell.angle_beta   90.00
_cell.angle_gamma   90.00
#
_symmetry.space_group_name_H-M   'P 1'
#
loop_
_entity.id
_entity.type
_entity.pdbx_description
1 polymer ?
#
loop_
_entity_poly.entity_id
_entity_poly.type
_entity_poly.pdbx_seq_one_letter_code
_entity_poly.pdbx_strand_id
1 'polypeptide(L)'
;MSNLNDQDKTEKKSKIEKKEDKKQESIEDKLKNTEDKLLRSLAELENQRNRFEKEIKEAIDFGGFNFARENLSILDNLQRAHASIKNDPILKENKDLDKFLKNIEIIEKDLLSIFNKNKIVKIDTLNKKFDPNFHQAMAEIENDKVDPGTIVHEVQSGYMFGDRLLR
;
A
#
# COMPACT_ATOMS: atom_id res chain seq x y z
N MET A 1 -76.88 16.94 -47.98
CA MET A 1 -75.44 16.98 -48.24
C MET A 1 -74.66 17.51 -47.00
N SER A 2 -74.75 16.86 -45.82
CA SER A 2 -74.16 17.41 -44.54
C SER A 2 -73.41 16.36 -43.71
N ASN A 3 -73.22 15.12 -44.13
CA ASN A 3 -72.65 14.04 -43.30
C ASN A 3 -71.22 13.60 -43.66
N LEU A 4 -70.58 14.23 -44.66
CA LEU A 4 -69.21 13.84 -45.06
C LEU A 4 -68.08 14.68 -44.42
N ASN A 5 -68.44 15.80 -43.78
CA ASN A 5 -67.43 16.73 -43.24
C ASN A 5 -67.07 16.52 -41.75
N ASP A 6 -67.88 15.74 -41.01
CA ASP A 6 -67.63 15.46 -39.58
C ASP A 6 -66.80 14.22 -39.37
N GLN A 7 -66.81 13.24 -40.27
CA GLN A 7 -65.96 12.06 -40.14
C GLN A 7 -64.48 12.36 -40.41
N ASP A 8 -64.18 13.28 -41.33
CA ASP A 8 -62.79 13.66 -41.70
C ASP A 8 -62.12 14.51 -40.59
N LYS A 9 -62.89 15.25 -39.79
CA LYS A 9 -62.43 16.02 -38.66
C LYS A 9 -62.09 15.15 -37.42
N THR A 10 -62.89 14.09 -37.19
CA THR A 10 -62.67 13.14 -36.11
C THR A 10 -61.46 12.22 -36.37
N GLU A 11 -61.27 11.78 -37.59
CA GLU A 11 -60.08 10.99 -37.95
C GLU A 11 -58.75 11.78 -37.91
N LYS A 12 -58.78 13.08 -38.30
CA LYS A 12 -57.63 13.97 -38.16
C LYS A 12 -57.29 14.27 -36.71
N LYS A 13 -58.27 14.48 -35.83
CA LYS A 13 -58.04 14.68 -34.40
C LYS A 13 -57.44 13.41 -33.76
N SER A 14 -57.99 12.23 -34.00
CA SER A 14 -57.48 10.96 -33.47
C SER A 14 -56.09 10.59 -33.98
N LYS A 15 -55.69 11.02 -35.18
CA LYS A 15 -54.32 10.84 -35.73
C LYS A 15 -53.33 11.84 -35.13
N ILE A 16 -53.76 13.02 -34.72
CA ILE A 16 -52.93 14.03 -34.07
C ILE A 16 -52.69 13.61 -32.60
N GLU A 17 -53.73 13.23 -31.87
CA GLU A 17 -53.65 12.75 -30.49
C GLU A 17 -52.72 11.51 -30.38
N LYS A 18 -52.87 10.51 -31.29
CA LYS A 18 -51.97 9.34 -31.33
C LYS A 18 -50.52 9.65 -31.69
N LYS A 19 -50.25 10.76 -32.39
CA LYS A 19 -48.90 11.21 -32.68
C LYS A 19 -48.27 11.98 -31.53
N GLU A 20 -49.09 12.76 -30.80
CA GLU A 20 -48.64 13.45 -29.59
C GLU A 20 -48.35 12.46 -28.44
N ASP A 21 -49.23 11.50 -28.18
CA ASP A 21 -49.00 10.43 -27.18
C ASP A 21 -47.73 9.62 -27.50
N LYS A 22 -47.52 9.21 -28.75
CA LYS A 22 -46.28 8.50 -29.15
C LYS A 22 -45.01 9.36 -29.01
N LYS A 23 -45.14 10.68 -29.18
CA LYS A 23 -44.02 11.61 -29.04
C LYS A 23 -43.71 11.88 -27.55
N GLN A 24 -44.73 11.89 -26.72
CA GLN A 24 -44.62 12.07 -25.30
C GLN A 24 -44.04 10.84 -24.62
N GLU A 25 -44.51 9.64 -24.93
CA GLU A 25 -43.96 8.37 -24.53
C GLU A 25 -42.48 8.22 -24.92
N SER A 26 -42.10 8.64 -26.12
CA SER A 26 -40.69 8.66 -26.61
C SER A 26 -39.80 9.68 -25.87
N ILE A 27 -40.37 10.78 -25.32
CA ILE A 27 -39.63 11.78 -24.58
C ILE A 27 -39.44 11.31 -23.12
N GLU A 28 -40.44 10.70 -22.53
CA GLU A 28 -40.37 10.11 -21.19
C GLU A 28 -39.36 8.95 -21.14
N ASP A 29 -39.36 8.08 -22.12
CA ASP A 29 -38.36 7.01 -22.26
C ASP A 29 -36.94 7.55 -22.40
N LYS A 30 -36.74 8.64 -23.14
CA LYS A 30 -35.43 9.28 -23.27
C LYS A 30 -35.01 9.94 -21.96
N LEU A 31 -35.95 10.57 -21.25
CA LEU A 31 -35.67 11.16 -19.96
C LEU A 31 -35.23 10.09 -18.97
N LYS A 32 -36.00 9.01 -18.83
CA LYS A 32 -35.69 7.90 -17.96
C LYS A 32 -34.32 7.28 -18.27
N ASN A 33 -34.03 7.08 -19.55
CA ASN A 33 -32.74 6.55 -20.00
C ASN A 33 -31.57 7.49 -19.65
N THR A 34 -31.78 8.81 -19.73
CA THR A 34 -30.75 9.78 -19.34
C THR A 34 -30.58 9.89 -17.82
N GLU A 35 -31.67 9.78 -17.08
CA GLU A 35 -31.62 9.70 -15.60
C GLU A 35 -30.87 8.45 -15.13
N ASP A 36 -31.18 7.28 -15.70
CA ASP A 36 -30.48 6.04 -15.40
C ASP A 36 -28.98 6.12 -15.73
N LYS A 37 -28.62 6.73 -16.87
CA LYS A 37 -27.21 6.97 -17.21
C LYS A 37 -26.53 7.93 -16.24
N LEU A 38 -27.23 8.99 -15.86
CA LEU A 38 -26.71 9.97 -14.90
C LEU A 38 -26.46 9.30 -13.54
N LEU A 39 -27.43 8.55 -13.03
CA LEU A 39 -27.28 7.82 -11.76
C LEU A 39 -26.13 6.84 -11.80
N ARG A 40 -25.97 6.12 -12.90
CA ARG A 40 -24.83 5.19 -13.07
C ARG A 40 -23.50 5.94 -13.09
N SER A 41 -23.42 7.06 -13.85
CA SER A 41 -22.20 7.87 -13.88
C SER A 41 -21.86 8.48 -12.53
N LEU A 42 -22.86 8.93 -11.75
CA LEU A 42 -22.65 9.42 -10.40
C LEU A 42 -22.11 8.32 -9.47
N ALA A 43 -22.67 7.12 -9.53
CA ALA A 43 -22.19 5.99 -8.75
C ALA A 43 -20.76 5.59 -9.16
N GLU A 44 -20.44 5.61 -10.45
CA GLU A 44 -19.07 5.36 -10.94
C GLU A 44 -18.07 6.43 -10.47
N LEU A 45 -18.47 7.71 -10.50
CA LEU A 45 -17.64 8.82 -10.00
C LEU A 45 -17.36 8.68 -8.50
N GLU A 46 -18.36 8.32 -7.72
CA GLU A 46 -18.20 8.11 -6.28
C GLU A 46 -17.28 6.93 -5.98
N ASN A 47 -17.44 5.82 -6.70
CA ASN A 47 -16.54 4.67 -6.58
C ASN A 47 -15.09 5.02 -6.98
N GLN A 48 -14.90 5.80 -8.05
CA GLN A 48 -13.58 6.27 -8.47
C GLN A 48 -12.95 7.18 -7.42
N ARG A 49 -13.74 8.12 -6.86
CA ARG A 49 -13.27 9.02 -5.80
C ARG A 49 -12.80 8.25 -4.58
N ASN A 50 -13.60 7.30 -4.09
CA ASN A 50 -13.25 6.45 -2.97
C ASN A 50 -11.98 5.62 -3.23
N ARG A 51 -11.78 5.16 -4.47
CA ARG A 51 -10.57 4.44 -4.88
C ARG A 51 -9.37 5.37 -4.87
N PHE A 52 -9.47 6.55 -5.47
CA PHE A 52 -8.37 7.52 -5.48
C PHE A 52 -7.97 8.00 -4.10
N GLU A 53 -8.92 8.20 -3.19
CA GLU A 53 -8.62 8.55 -1.80
C GLU A 53 -7.78 7.47 -1.11
N LYS A 54 -8.08 6.19 -1.36
CA LYS A 54 -7.27 5.06 -0.86
C LYS A 54 -5.89 5.03 -1.51
N GLU A 55 -5.80 5.17 -2.83
CA GLU A 55 -4.54 5.18 -3.57
C GLU A 55 -3.63 6.33 -3.13
N ILE A 56 -4.18 7.53 -2.91
CA ILE A 56 -3.44 8.69 -2.40
C ILE A 56 -2.91 8.41 -0.98
N LYS A 57 -3.75 7.87 -0.12
CA LYS A 57 -3.35 7.52 1.25
C LYS A 57 -2.23 6.48 1.24
N GLU A 58 -2.35 5.43 0.44
CA GLU A 58 -1.29 4.42 0.28
C GLU A 58 -0.01 5.02 -0.30
N ALA A 59 -0.11 5.91 -1.29
CA ALA A 59 1.04 6.59 -1.86
C ALA A 59 1.77 7.48 -0.84
N ILE A 60 1.03 8.16 0.05
CA ILE A 60 1.62 8.95 1.14
C ILE A 60 2.24 8.04 2.20
N ASP A 61 1.54 6.99 2.63
CA ASP A 61 2.01 6.10 3.69
C ASP A 61 3.24 5.28 3.26
N PHE A 62 3.33 4.87 2.00
CA PHE A 62 4.38 3.98 1.49
C PHE A 62 5.26 4.59 0.38
N GLY A 63 5.13 5.89 0.09
CA GLY A 63 5.93 6.55 -0.94
C GLY A 63 7.44 6.49 -0.70
N GLY A 64 7.85 6.39 0.56
CA GLY A 64 9.24 6.22 0.97
C GLY A 64 9.76 4.78 0.99
N PHE A 65 8.94 3.77 0.61
CA PHE A 65 9.29 2.36 0.78
C PHE A 65 10.60 1.94 0.10
N ASN A 66 10.78 2.29 -1.16
CA ASN A 66 12.00 1.97 -1.90
C ASN A 66 13.21 2.68 -1.33
N PHE A 67 13.08 3.96 -1.00
CA PHE A 67 14.14 4.73 -0.35
C PHE A 67 14.52 4.13 1.00
N ALA A 68 13.54 3.76 1.82
CA ALA A 68 13.77 3.09 3.10
C ALA A 68 14.53 1.78 2.92
N ARG A 69 14.14 0.95 1.96
CA ARG A 69 14.79 -0.33 1.67
C ARG A 69 16.24 -0.17 1.23
N GLU A 70 16.54 0.83 0.41
CA GLU A 70 17.91 1.13 -0.01
C GLU A 70 18.77 1.63 1.16
N ASN A 71 18.21 2.45 2.05
CA ASN A 71 18.90 2.95 3.23
C ASN A 71 19.24 1.87 4.26
N LEU A 72 18.56 0.72 4.27
CA LEU A 72 18.95 -0.40 5.12
C LEU A 72 20.36 -0.92 4.79
N SER A 73 20.81 -0.80 3.55
CA SER A 73 22.17 -1.17 3.16
C SER A 73 23.25 -0.32 3.84
N ILE A 74 22.93 0.95 4.12
CA ILE A 74 23.84 1.86 4.86
C ILE A 74 23.96 1.39 6.31
N LEU A 75 22.84 1.05 6.94
CA LEU A 75 22.84 0.51 8.30
C LEU A 75 23.61 -0.80 8.39
N ASP A 76 23.39 -1.73 7.46
CA ASP A 76 24.14 -3.00 7.41
C ASP A 76 25.64 -2.79 7.23
N ASN A 77 26.03 -1.84 6.36
CA ASN A 77 27.42 -1.48 6.15
C ASN A 77 28.05 -0.87 7.40
N LEU A 78 27.30 -0.02 8.12
CA LEU A 78 27.75 0.57 9.37
C LEU A 78 27.97 -0.49 10.45
N GLN A 79 27.03 -1.41 10.61
CA GLN A 79 27.14 -2.53 11.56
C GLN A 79 28.31 -3.47 11.21
N ARG A 80 28.49 -3.77 9.93
CA ARG A 80 29.61 -4.58 9.45
C ARG A 80 30.94 -3.88 9.69
N ALA A 81 31.05 -2.59 9.42
CA ALA A 81 32.24 -1.79 9.69
C ALA A 81 32.56 -1.77 11.18
N HIS A 82 31.55 -1.52 12.04
CA HIS A 82 31.69 -1.57 13.51
C HIS A 82 32.24 -2.94 13.96
N ALA A 83 31.64 -4.04 13.51
CA ALA A 83 32.06 -5.39 13.85
C ALA A 83 33.49 -5.71 13.35
N SER A 84 33.83 -5.29 12.14
CA SER A 84 35.16 -5.50 11.54
C SER A 84 36.23 -4.74 12.34
N ILE A 85 36.02 -3.47 12.64
CA ILE A 85 36.95 -2.63 13.41
C ILE A 85 37.14 -3.18 14.83
N LYS A 86 36.05 -3.60 15.49
CA LYS A 86 36.08 -4.15 16.83
C LYS A 86 36.89 -5.46 16.91
N ASN A 87 36.89 -6.25 15.83
CA ASN A 87 37.54 -7.55 15.78
C ASN A 87 38.98 -7.48 15.18
N ASP A 88 39.41 -6.33 14.69
CA ASP A 88 40.73 -6.16 14.09
C ASP A 88 41.84 -6.21 15.18
N PRO A 89 42.78 -7.17 15.08
CA PRO A 89 43.85 -7.33 16.06
C PRO A 89 44.78 -6.11 16.16
N ILE A 90 45.02 -5.43 15.03
CA ILE A 90 45.93 -4.27 14.95
C ILE A 90 45.29 -3.06 15.63
N LEU A 91 43.99 -2.86 15.40
CA LEU A 91 43.25 -1.71 15.95
C LEU A 91 42.94 -1.85 17.44
N LYS A 92 42.87 -3.07 17.99
CA LYS A 92 42.62 -3.31 19.41
C LYS A 92 43.67 -2.70 20.36
N GLU A 93 44.88 -2.46 19.87
CA GLU A 93 45.94 -1.84 20.68
C GLU A 93 45.83 -0.31 20.72
N ASN A 94 44.94 0.27 19.92
CA ASN A 94 44.77 1.73 19.87
C ASN A 94 43.88 2.24 21.02
N LYS A 95 44.41 3.13 21.86
CA LYS A 95 43.71 3.70 23.02
C LYS A 95 42.47 4.54 22.64
N ASP A 96 42.37 5.01 21.43
CA ASP A 96 41.24 5.83 20.95
C ASP A 96 40.16 5.00 20.24
N LEU A 97 40.37 3.68 20.08
CA LEU A 97 39.42 2.79 19.43
C LEU A 97 38.05 2.81 20.11
N ASP A 98 37.99 2.75 21.40
CA ASP A 98 36.73 2.76 22.17
C ASP A 98 35.94 4.05 21.97
N LYS A 99 36.61 5.19 21.86
CA LYS A 99 35.93 6.45 21.55
C LYS A 99 35.38 6.47 20.13
N PHE A 100 36.12 5.93 19.18
CA PHE A 100 35.68 5.83 17.78
C PHE A 100 34.47 4.89 17.66
N LEU A 101 34.50 3.71 18.27
CA LEU A 101 33.40 2.75 18.27
C LEU A 101 32.14 3.37 18.91
N LYS A 102 32.28 4.11 20.01
CA LYS A 102 31.15 4.83 20.63
C LYS A 102 30.52 5.84 19.71
N ASN A 103 31.33 6.56 18.92
CA ASN A 103 30.80 7.52 17.93
C ASN A 103 30.01 6.80 16.82
N ILE A 104 30.47 5.64 16.36
CA ILE A 104 29.73 4.81 15.39
C ILE A 104 28.40 4.33 16.03
N GLU A 105 28.40 3.88 17.27
CA GLU A 105 27.17 3.46 17.96
C GLU A 105 26.16 4.62 18.11
N ILE A 106 26.63 5.84 18.30
CA ILE A 106 25.75 7.02 18.34
C ILE A 106 25.08 7.22 16.99
N ILE A 107 25.86 7.16 15.89
CA ILE A 107 25.33 7.31 14.53
C ILE A 107 24.30 6.21 14.23
N GLU A 108 24.58 4.97 14.63
CA GLU A 108 23.66 3.85 14.46
C GLU A 108 22.34 4.09 15.24
N LYS A 109 22.42 4.54 16.49
CA LYS A 109 21.24 4.85 17.30
C LYS A 109 20.42 5.99 16.70
N ASP A 110 21.07 7.03 16.20
CA ASP A 110 20.39 8.14 15.55
C ASP A 110 19.67 7.69 14.30
N LEU A 111 20.30 6.85 13.47
CA LEU A 111 19.70 6.29 12.26
C LEU A 111 18.49 5.40 12.60
N LEU A 112 18.61 4.54 13.60
CA LEU A 112 17.49 3.72 14.09
C LEU A 112 16.35 4.58 14.66
N SER A 113 16.67 5.69 15.35
CA SER A 113 15.68 6.65 15.82
C SER A 113 14.92 7.30 14.66
N ILE A 114 15.63 7.69 13.60
CA ILE A 114 15.02 8.25 12.38
C ILE A 114 14.10 7.20 11.72
N PHE A 115 14.55 5.95 11.64
CA PHE A 115 13.74 4.86 11.09
C PHE A 115 12.45 4.66 11.89
N ASN A 116 12.53 4.59 13.21
CA ASN A 116 11.36 4.46 14.08
C ASN A 116 10.36 5.62 13.92
N LYS A 117 10.84 6.87 13.79
CA LYS A 117 9.99 8.03 13.52
C LYS A 117 9.24 7.92 12.19
N ASN A 118 9.85 7.23 11.21
CA ASN A 118 9.26 6.99 9.89
C ASN A 118 8.52 5.64 9.80
N LYS A 119 8.12 5.06 10.92
CA LYS A 119 7.38 3.77 11.00
C LYS A 119 8.19 2.58 10.46
N ILE A 120 9.52 2.68 10.41
CA ILE A 120 10.41 1.57 10.06
C ILE A 120 10.89 0.93 11.36
N VAL A 121 10.47 -0.29 11.62
CA VAL A 121 10.73 -1.00 12.89
C VAL A 121 11.49 -2.28 12.61
N LYS A 122 12.54 -2.54 13.41
CA LYS A 122 13.28 -3.80 13.33
C LYS A 122 12.39 -4.96 13.78
N ILE A 123 12.43 -6.06 13.07
CA ILE A 123 11.78 -7.32 13.46
C ILE A 123 12.69 -8.01 14.50
N ASP A 124 12.11 -8.31 15.63
CA ASP A 124 12.81 -9.06 16.68
C ASP A 124 12.65 -10.55 16.41
N THR A 125 13.75 -11.20 16.02
CA THR A 125 13.76 -12.58 15.49
C THR A 125 14.42 -13.59 16.43
N LEU A 126 15.43 -13.17 17.19
CA LEU A 126 16.21 -14.09 18.03
C LEU A 126 15.36 -14.77 19.11
N ASN A 127 15.52 -16.09 19.23
CA ASN A 127 14.77 -16.95 20.17
C ASN A 127 13.25 -16.97 19.92
N LYS A 128 12.79 -16.54 18.75
CA LYS A 128 11.39 -16.68 18.34
C LYS A 128 11.21 -17.82 17.34
N LYS A 129 9.99 -18.30 17.20
CA LYS A 129 9.65 -19.29 16.19
C LYS A 129 9.75 -18.69 14.80
N PHE A 130 10.25 -19.48 13.88
CA PHE A 130 10.32 -19.13 12.47
C PHE A 130 8.90 -18.95 11.89
N ASP A 131 8.68 -17.83 11.19
CA ASP A 131 7.46 -17.54 10.44
C ASP A 131 7.84 -17.24 8.99
N PRO A 132 7.39 -18.04 8.01
CA PRO A 132 7.71 -17.86 6.59
C PRO A 132 7.24 -16.53 6.01
N ASN A 133 6.26 -15.85 6.64
CA ASN A 133 5.77 -14.56 6.16
C ASN A 133 6.73 -13.41 6.44
N PHE A 134 7.57 -13.53 7.47
CA PHE A 134 8.47 -12.48 7.93
C PHE A 134 9.94 -12.86 7.90
N HIS A 135 10.26 -14.16 7.83
CA HIS A 135 11.62 -14.65 7.96
C HIS A 135 12.00 -15.50 6.74
N GLN A 136 13.26 -15.40 6.34
CA GLN A 136 13.86 -16.26 5.33
C GLN A 136 14.89 -17.17 5.99
N ALA A 137 14.67 -18.48 5.97
CA ALA A 137 15.66 -19.45 6.43
C ALA A 137 16.80 -19.58 5.43
N MET A 138 18.04 -19.47 5.91
CA MET A 138 19.26 -19.65 5.11
C MET A 138 19.87 -21.04 5.29
N ALA A 139 19.78 -21.58 6.51
CA ALA A 139 20.27 -22.92 6.85
C ALA A 139 19.53 -23.44 8.10
N GLU A 140 19.45 -24.75 8.23
CA GLU A 140 19.02 -25.42 9.45
C GLU A 140 20.25 -25.91 10.21
N ILE A 141 20.27 -25.67 11.52
CA ILE A 141 21.38 -26.07 12.39
C ILE A 141 20.79 -26.92 13.51
N GLU A 142 21.36 -28.11 13.72
CA GLU A 142 21.01 -28.96 14.85
C GLU A 142 21.46 -28.31 16.16
N ASN A 143 20.52 -28.11 17.10
CA ASN A 143 20.81 -27.53 18.39
C ASN A 143 19.86 -28.08 19.46
N ASP A 144 20.39 -28.95 20.31
CA ASP A 144 19.64 -29.62 21.37
C ASP A 144 19.14 -28.69 22.50
N LYS A 145 19.57 -27.42 22.51
CA LYS A 145 19.27 -26.44 23.58
C LYS A 145 18.03 -25.58 23.32
N VAL A 146 17.47 -25.68 22.12
CA VAL A 146 16.31 -24.86 21.73
C VAL A 146 15.26 -25.71 21.05
N ASP A 147 14.00 -25.31 21.16
CA ASP A 147 12.88 -25.99 20.51
C ASP A 147 13.02 -25.98 18.97
N PRO A 148 12.59 -27.06 18.30
CA PRO A 148 12.58 -27.10 16.83
C PRO A 148 11.85 -25.93 16.20
N GLY A 149 12.43 -25.36 15.13
CA GLY A 149 11.88 -24.20 14.44
C GLY A 149 12.13 -22.87 15.15
N THR A 150 13.03 -22.81 16.13
CA THR A 150 13.44 -21.56 16.80
C THR A 150 14.61 -20.93 16.06
N ILE A 151 14.58 -19.61 15.85
CA ILE A 151 15.66 -18.85 15.23
C ILE A 151 16.80 -18.68 16.22
N VAL A 152 17.95 -19.30 15.92
CA VAL A 152 19.16 -19.27 16.78
C VAL A 152 20.15 -18.19 16.35
N HIS A 153 20.15 -17.82 15.08
CA HIS A 153 21.09 -16.83 14.54
C HIS A 153 20.42 -15.96 13.49
N GLU A 154 20.66 -14.66 13.55
CA GLU A 154 20.21 -13.67 12.59
C GLU A 154 21.43 -13.27 11.71
N VAL A 155 21.36 -13.59 10.42
CA VAL A 155 22.43 -13.22 9.46
C VAL A 155 22.27 -11.76 9.05
N GLN A 156 21.02 -11.32 8.85
CA GLN A 156 20.67 -9.97 8.44
C GLN A 156 19.37 -9.57 9.11
N SER A 157 19.36 -8.36 9.67
CA SER A 157 18.19 -7.86 10.38
C SER A 157 17.03 -7.55 9.43
N GLY A 158 15.83 -8.04 9.77
CA GLY A 158 14.58 -7.74 9.09
C GLY A 158 13.95 -6.43 9.60
N TYR A 159 13.20 -5.77 8.72
CA TYR A 159 12.52 -4.52 9.03
C TYR A 159 11.12 -4.48 8.42
N MET A 160 10.17 -3.89 9.17
CA MET A 160 8.83 -3.55 8.73
C MET A 160 8.74 -2.06 8.42
N PHE A 161 7.98 -1.69 7.40
CA PHE A 161 7.56 -0.31 7.14
C PHE A 161 6.04 -0.20 7.32
N GLY A 162 5.63 0.30 8.47
CA GLY A 162 4.24 0.19 8.89
C GLY A 162 3.81 -1.27 9.05
N ASP A 163 2.87 -1.70 8.23
CA ASP A 163 2.34 -3.08 8.17
C ASP A 163 2.94 -3.93 7.04
N ARG A 164 3.86 -3.38 6.23
CA ARG A 164 4.50 -4.08 5.10
C ARG A 164 5.92 -4.51 5.45
N LEU A 165 6.26 -5.74 5.05
CA LEU A 165 7.63 -6.23 5.14
C LEU A 165 8.52 -5.45 4.18
N LEU A 166 9.59 -4.84 4.71
CA LEU A 166 10.55 -4.05 3.93
C LEU A 166 11.68 -4.95 3.41
N ARG A 167 12.15 -5.85 4.28
CA ARG A 167 13.18 -6.86 4.02
C ARG A 167 13.12 -7.93 5.08
#